data_663a8b5686b7042bc285a4fb03a599a5
#
_entry.id   663a8b5686b7042bc285a4fb03a599a5
#
_cell.length_a   1.000
_cell.length_b   1.000
_cell.length_c   1.000
_cell.angle_alpha   90.00
_cell.angle_beta   90.00
_cell.angle_gamma   90.00
#
_symmetry.space_group_name_H-M   'P 1'
#
loop_
_entity.id
_entity.type
_entity.pdbx_description
1 polymer ?
#
loop_
_entity_poly.entity_id
_entity_poly.type
_entity_poly.pdbx_seq_one_letter_code
_entity_poly.pdbx_strand_id
1 'polypeptide(L)'
;MKMERAVFVYTTWPSVVEAEQAGRALVERRLCACVNILPGMISHYWWQGALERGEEVVMIVKTRASLAQRVGAAVKEMHSYTTPAILIIPIESVDQGYFDWLMAETAPAMKA
;
A
#
# COMPACT_ATOMS: atom_id res chain seq x y z
N MET A 1 1.68 -22.13 14.55
CA MET A 1 2.50 -21.02 14.12
C MET A 1 2.04 -20.52 12.78
N LYS A 2 1.92 -19.22 12.65
CA LYS A 2 1.49 -18.65 11.40
C LYS A 2 2.64 -18.41 10.49
N MET A 3 2.51 -18.81 9.26
CA MET A 3 3.50 -18.49 8.25
C MET A 3 3.26 -17.11 7.71
N GLU A 4 4.36 -16.39 7.46
CA GLU A 4 4.23 -15.10 6.81
C GLU A 4 3.83 -15.27 5.36
N ARG A 5 3.12 -14.27 4.85
CA ARG A 5 2.68 -14.24 3.47
C ARG A 5 2.93 -12.85 2.91
N ALA A 6 3.16 -12.82 1.60
CA ALA A 6 3.26 -11.55 0.90
C ALA A 6 1.87 -11.00 0.63
N VAL A 7 1.73 -9.69 0.76
CA VAL A 7 0.47 -9.03 0.43
C VAL A 7 0.77 -7.73 -0.31
N PHE A 8 -0.21 -7.27 -1.09
CA PHE A 8 -0.23 -5.92 -1.62
C PHE A 8 -1.20 -5.11 -0.78
N VAL A 9 -0.83 -3.86 -0.51
CA VAL A 9 -1.82 -2.89 -0.04
C VAL A 9 -2.02 -1.90 -1.19
N TYR A 10 -3.18 -1.97 -1.81
CA TYR A 10 -3.52 -1.14 -2.95
C TYR A 10 -4.09 0.17 -2.44
N THR A 11 -3.53 1.29 -2.92
CA THR A 11 -3.99 2.62 -2.50
C THR A 11 -4.03 3.54 -3.71
N THR A 12 -4.85 4.59 -3.63
CA THR A 12 -4.90 5.60 -4.68
C THR A 12 -4.71 6.98 -4.06
N TRP A 13 -4.14 7.89 -4.83
CA TRP A 13 -3.67 9.19 -4.33
C TRP A 13 -4.01 10.29 -5.33
N PRO A 14 -4.15 11.54 -4.85
CA PRO A 14 -4.47 12.63 -5.75
C PRO A 14 -3.30 13.08 -6.62
N SER A 15 -2.07 12.78 -6.22
CA SER A 15 -0.90 13.25 -6.98
C SER A 15 0.29 12.33 -6.75
N VAL A 16 1.24 12.39 -7.68
CA VAL A 16 2.50 11.66 -7.55
C VAL A 16 3.27 12.14 -6.33
N VAL A 17 3.26 13.45 -6.09
CA VAL A 17 3.99 14.02 -4.96
C VAL A 17 3.50 13.44 -3.63
N GLU A 18 2.20 13.41 -3.44
CA GLU A 18 1.65 12.87 -2.21
C GLU A 18 1.93 11.38 -2.06
N ALA A 19 1.76 10.63 -3.16
CA ALA A 19 2.05 9.20 -3.15
C ALA A 19 3.52 8.93 -2.84
N GLU A 20 4.42 9.71 -3.43
CA GLU A 20 5.85 9.52 -3.18
C GLU A 20 6.24 9.84 -1.75
N GLN A 21 5.67 10.88 -1.18
CA GLN A 21 5.96 11.23 0.20
C GLN A 21 5.55 10.11 1.14
N ALA A 22 4.35 9.60 0.95
CA ALA A 22 3.85 8.51 1.78
C ALA A 22 4.64 7.22 1.54
N GLY A 23 4.88 6.90 0.27
CA GLY A 23 5.57 5.67 -0.08
C GLY A 23 6.98 5.63 0.46
N ARG A 24 7.70 6.75 0.34
CA ARG A 24 9.04 6.82 0.86
C ARG A 24 9.06 6.64 2.38
N ALA A 25 8.12 7.26 3.08
CA ALA A 25 8.03 7.10 4.53
C ALA A 25 7.79 5.64 4.93
N LEU A 26 6.93 4.95 4.19
CA LEU A 26 6.65 3.54 4.48
C LEU A 26 7.89 2.68 4.30
N VAL A 27 8.64 2.92 3.22
CA VAL A 27 9.86 2.17 2.95
C VAL A 27 10.92 2.46 4.02
N GLU A 28 11.10 3.74 4.35
CA GLU A 28 12.09 4.13 5.36
C GLU A 28 11.80 3.52 6.71
N ARG A 29 10.52 3.38 7.06
CA ARG A 29 10.12 2.79 8.33
C ARG A 29 10.14 1.26 8.32
N ARG A 30 10.51 0.67 7.21
CA ARG A 30 10.52 -0.81 7.06
C ARG A 30 9.14 -1.43 7.18
N LEU A 31 8.10 -0.64 6.94
CA LEU A 31 6.73 -1.17 6.95
C LEU A 31 6.41 -1.87 5.64
N CYS A 32 7.22 -1.67 4.62
CA CYS A 32 7.10 -2.38 3.36
C CYS A 32 8.47 -2.49 2.72
N ALA A 33 8.59 -3.42 1.79
CA ALA A 33 9.85 -3.61 1.05
C ALA A 33 9.92 -2.66 -0.14
N CYS A 34 8.76 -2.32 -0.70
CA CYS A 34 8.73 -1.62 -1.98
C CYS A 34 7.36 -0.97 -2.16
N VAL A 35 7.34 0.17 -2.82
CA VAL A 35 6.09 0.74 -3.34
C VAL A 35 6.25 0.95 -4.83
N ASN A 36 5.18 0.70 -5.58
CA ASN A 36 5.13 1.03 -7.01
C ASN A 36 4.07 2.10 -7.21
N ILE A 37 4.43 3.14 -7.92
CA ILE A 37 3.56 4.30 -8.12
C ILE A 37 3.27 4.41 -9.61
N LEU A 38 1.97 4.41 -9.96
CA LEU A 38 1.51 4.40 -11.33
C LEU A 38 0.59 5.61 -11.55
N PRO A 39 1.08 6.65 -12.17
CA PRO A 39 0.22 7.81 -12.46
C PRO A 39 -0.70 7.54 -13.65
N GLY A 40 -1.69 8.39 -13.82
CA GLY A 40 -2.55 8.35 -14.99
C GLY A 40 -3.74 7.43 -14.91
N MET A 41 -4.10 6.99 -13.72
CA MET A 41 -5.29 6.16 -13.56
C MET A 41 -6.54 7.05 -13.65
N ILE A 42 -7.54 6.59 -14.40
CA ILE A 42 -8.81 7.29 -14.49
C ILE A 42 -9.84 6.49 -13.74
N SER A 43 -10.57 7.17 -12.84
CA SER A 43 -11.59 6.53 -12.02
C SER A 43 -12.95 7.15 -12.34
N HIS A 44 -13.97 6.31 -12.42
CA HIS A 44 -15.36 6.74 -12.48
C HIS A 44 -16.05 6.15 -11.27
N TYR A 45 -16.72 6.99 -10.48
CA TYR A 45 -17.29 6.53 -9.22
C TYR A 45 -18.43 7.43 -8.78
N TRP A 46 -19.26 6.88 -7.90
CA TRP A 46 -20.33 7.66 -7.26
C TRP A 46 -19.79 8.27 -5.97
N TRP A 47 -20.02 9.56 -5.81
CA TRP A 47 -19.63 10.27 -4.60
C TRP A 47 -20.74 11.28 -4.26
N GLN A 48 -21.36 11.08 -3.09
CA GLN A 48 -22.39 11.97 -2.57
C GLN A 48 -23.49 12.23 -3.61
N GLY A 49 -23.94 11.19 -4.26
CA GLY A 49 -25.04 11.24 -5.20
C GLY A 49 -24.70 11.70 -6.60
N ALA A 50 -23.43 11.97 -6.88
CA ALA A 50 -23.00 12.41 -8.21
C ALA A 50 -22.04 11.42 -8.82
N LEU A 51 -22.12 11.28 -10.12
CA LEU A 51 -21.17 10.46 -10.87
C LEU A 51 -19.96 11.32 -11.17
N GLU A 52 -18.80 10.90 -10.68
CA GLU A 52 -17.57 11.66 -10.78
C GLU A 52 -16.58 10.96 -11.69
N ARG A 53 -15.71 11.76 -12.29
CA ARG A 53 -14.54 11.25 -13.01
C ARG A 53 -13.32 11.92 -12.40
N GLY A 54 -12.32 11.13 -12.04
CA GLY A 54 -11.10 11.68 -11.50
C GLY A 54 -9.88 11.05 -12.12
N GLU A 55 -8.76 11.77 -12.08
CA GLU A 55 -7.47 11.20 -12.42
C GLU A 55 -6.72 11.02 -11.13
N GLU A 56 -6.19 9.83 -10.93
CA GLU A 56 -5.54 9.49 -9.67
C GLU A 56 -4.25 8.74 -9.93
N VAL A 57 -3.49 8.56 -8.86
CA VAL A 57 -2.23 7.83 -8.90
C VAL A 57 -2.41 6.59 -8.06
N VAL A 58 -2.05 5.43 -8.61
CA VAL A 58 -2.09 4.18 -7.86
C VAL A 58 -0.76 4.01 -7.14
N MET A 59 -0.81 3.61 -5.88
CA MET A 59 0.40 3.14 -5.19
C MET A 59 0.14 1.76 -4.64
N ILE A 60 0.95 0.80 -5.09
CA ILE A 60 0.89 -0.57 -4.60
C ILE A 60 2.01 -0.75 -3.61
N VAL A 61 1.66 -1.08 -2.39
CA VAL A 61 2.63 -1.28 -1.30
C VAL A 61 2.83 -2.78 -1.15
N LYS A 62 4.08 -3.23 -1.21
CA LYS A 62 4.39 -4.66 -1.12
C LYS A 62 5.00 -4.95 0.24
N THR A 63 4.33 -5.81 1.00
CA THR A 63 4.76 -6.07 2.36
C THR A 63 4.35 -7.48 2.80
N ARG A 64 4.54 -7.77 4.05
CA ARG A 64 4.12 -9.04 4.66
C ARG A 64 2.79 -8.86 5.37
N ALA A 65 2.04 -9.94 5.44
CA ALA A 65 0.69 -9.90 6.00
C ALA A 65 0.66 -9.34 7.42
N SER A 66 1.67 -9.63 8.23
CA SER A 66 1.70 -9.16 9.62
C SER A 66 1.87 -7.65 9.74
N LEU A 67 2.30 -6.97 8.67
CA LEU A 67 2.46 -5.51 8.68
C LEU A 67 1.32 -4.79 7.96
N ALA A 68 0.40 -5.53 7.33
CA ALA A 68 -0.61 -4.91 6.47
C ALA A 68 -1.47 -3.89 7.21
N GLN A 69 -1.89 -4.23 8.44
CA GLN A 69 -2.72 -3.31 9.23
C GLN A 69 -1.97 -2.02 9.59
N ARG A 70 -0.69 -2.15 9.90
CA ARG A 70 0.12 -0.98 10.24
C ARG A 70 0.35 -0.11 9.00
N VAL A 71 0.53 -0.74 7.83
CA VAL A 71 0.63 0.01 6.58
C VAL A 71 -0.66 0.79 6.35
N GLY A 72 -1.80 0.13 6.50
CA GLY A 72 -3.09 0.78 6.32
C GLY A 72 -3.28 1.97 7.24
N ALA A 73 -2.91 1.81 8.50
CA ALA A 73 -3.02 2.90 9.48
C ALA A 73 -2.11 4.08 9.11
N ALA A 74 -0.88 3.78 8.69
CA ALA A 74 0.06 4.83 8.29
C ALA A 74 -0.41 5.56 7.04
N VAL A 75 -0.95 4.82 6.07
CA VAL A 75 -1.49 5.43 4.85
C VAL A 75 -2.64 6.37 5.21
N LYS A 76 -3.53 5.92 6.07
CA LYS A 76 -4.68 6.72 6.46
C LYS A 76 -4.25 8.03 7.13
N GLU A 77 -3.21 7.95 7.96
CA GLU A 77 -2.67 9.11 8.64
C GLU A 77 -2.07 10.14 7.67
N MET A 78 -1.43 9.65 6.62
CA MET A 78 -0.72 10.50 5.67
C MET A 78 -1.58 10.96 4.49
N HIS A 79 -2.80 10.42 4.35
CA HIS A 79 -3.63 10.66 3.17
C HIS A 79 -4.45 11.93 3.33
N SER A 80 -4.60 12.68 2.25
CA SER A 80 -5.39 13.91 2.26
C SER A 80 -6.89 13.63 2.15
N TYR A 81 -7.30 12.45 1.71
CA TYR A 81 -8.72 12.11 1.61
C TYR A 81 -9.24 11.69 2.99
N THR A 82 -10.52 11.99 3.24
CA THR A 82 -11.18 11.51 4.45
C THR A 82 -11.46 10.02 4.38
N THR A 83 -11.68 9.50 3.17
CA THR A 83 -11.97 8.08 2.97
C THR A 83 -11.07 7.54 1.87
N PRO A 84 -9.80 7.27 2.17
CA PRO A 84 -8.88 6.78 1.15
C PRO A 84 -9.15 5.32 0.82
N ALA A 85 -8.84 4.93 -0.42
CA ALA A 85 -8.90 3.54 -0.83
C ALA A 85 -7.70 2.81 -0.24
N ILE A 86 -7.95 1.83 0.60
CA ILE A 86 -6.91 1.01 1.22
C ILE A 86 -7.41 -0.43 1.18
N LEU A 87 -6.86 -1.21 0.24
CA LEU A 87 -7.32 -2.59 0.05
C LEU A 87 -6.13 -3.53 0.20
N ILE A 88 -6.30 -4.53 1.05
CA ILE A 88 -5.25 -5.52 1.27
C ILE A 88 -5.55 -6.72 0.38
N ILE A 89 -4.60 -7.03 -0.49
CA ILE A 89 -4.76 -8.08 -1.49
C ILE A 89 -3.76 -9.18 -1.15
N PRO A 90 -4.24 -10.37 -0.76
CA PRO A 90 -3.32 -11.48 -0.49
C PRO A 90 -2.69 -11.97 -1.78
N ILE A 91 -1.44 -12.35 -1.71
CA ILE A 91 -0.70 -12.88 -2.85
C ILE A 91 -0.69 -14.39 -2.71
N GLU A 92 -1.28 -15.06 -3.68
CA GLU A 92 -1.40 -16.51 -3.61
C GLU A 92 -0.06 -17.20 -3.79
N SER A 93 0.78 -16.67 -4.66
CA SER A 93 2.03 -17.32 -5.02
C SER A 93 3.06 -16.23 -5.34
N VAL A 94 4.27 -16.44 -4.94
CA VAL A 94 5.36 -15.49 -5.18
C VAL A 94 6.65 -16.29 -5.37
N ASP A 95 7.51 -15.81 -6.26
CA ASP A 95 8.83 -16.39 -6.44
C ASP A 95 9.58 -16.42 -5.12
N GLN A 96 10.23 -17.52 -4.81
CA GLN A 96 10.91 -17.69 -3.52
C GLN A 96 12.00 -16.64 -3.28
N GLY A 97 12.80 -16.34 -4.29
CA GLY A 97 13.84 -15.34 -4.16
C GLY A 97 13.29 -13.96 -3.85
N TYR A 98 12.19 -13.61 -4.52
CA TYR A 98 11.54 -12.33 -4.28
C TYR A 98 10.91 -12.29 -2.88
N PHE A 99 10.30 -13.39 -2.48
CA PHE A 99 9.73 -13.51 -1.14
C PHE A 99 10.80 -13.31 -0.06
N ASP A 100 11.95 -13.96 -0.24
CA ASP A 100 13.02 -13.84 0.73
C ASP A 100 13.52 -12.40 0.85
N TRP A 101 13.63 -11.72 -0.29
CA TRP A 101 14.03 -10.31 -0.29
C TRP A 101 12.99 -9.45 0.42
N LEU A 102 11.71 -9.70 0.13
CA LEU A 102 10.62 -8.93 0.73
C LEU A 102 10.61 -9.10 2.25
N MET A 103 10.84 -10.32 2.72
CA MET A 103 10.88 -10.57 4.16
C MET A 103 12.10 -9.91 4.80
N ALA A 104 13.25 -9.94 4.11
CA ALA A 104 14.46 -9.37 4.65
C ALA A 104 14.39 -7.85 4.78
N GLU A 105 13.66 -7.19 3.89
CA GLU A 105 13.61 -5.73 3.86
C GLU A 105 12.50 -5.13 4.70
N THR A 106 11.65 -5.95 5.30
CA THR A 106 10.56 -5.42 6.14
C THR A 106 10.84 -5.69 7.60
N ALA A 107 10.30 -4.84 8.46
CA ALA A 107 10.47 -5.00 9.89
C ALA A 107 9.89 -6.34 10.31
N PRO A 108 10.47 -6.99 11.30
CA PRO A 108 9.87 -8.23 11.80
C PRO A 108 8.49 -7.93 12.33
N ALA A 109 7.64 -8.96 12.30
CA ALA A 109 6.34 -8.83 12.92
C ALA A 109 6.56 -8.33 14.32
N MET A 110 5.62 -7.46 14.74
CA MET A 110 5.72 -6.80 15.94
C MET A 110 6.48 -7.51 17.02
N LYS A 111 7.44 -6.85 17.50
CA LYS A 111 8.06 -7.23 18.69
C LYS A 111 7.44 -6.45 19.75
N ALA A 112 7.02 -7.05 20.71
CA ALA A 112 6.33 -6.35 21.78
C ALA A 112 7.20 -5.36 22.48
#